data_a6090806514f1de47644986aff23a294
#
_entry.id   a6090806514f1de47644986aff23a294
#
_cell.length_a   1.000
_cell.length_b   1.000
_cell.length_c   1.000
_cell.angle_alpha   90.00
_cell.angle_beta   90.00
_cell.angle_gamma   90.00
#
_symmetry.space_group_name_H-M   'P 1'
#
loop_
_entity.id
_entity.type
_entity.pdbx_description
1 polymer ?
#
loop_
_entity_poly.entity_id
_entity_poly.type
_entity_poly.pdbx_seq_one_letter_code
_entity_poly.pdbx_strand_id
1 'polypeptide(L)'
;AQPRKAALAALILGRSTNISQIKDLLDEEETEFLSGLKARKTEFSDDLHTAAELPQWLVEQLQKHFSDEEILAFGRSINQAAPLDIRVNTLKGRRDKVLTLLQAESPDAEATSYSPWGIRLKNKIALNKHELFLDGTLEVQDEGSQLLALLVGAKRGEIIVDFCAGAGG
;
A
#
# COMPACT_ATOMS: atom_id res chain seq x y z
N ALA A 1 7.28 1.15 -24.87
CA ALA A 1 6.98 0.01 -24.01
C ALA A 1 5.74 -0.71 -24.55
N GLN A 2 5.77 -2.04 -24.58
CA GLN A 2 4.62 -2.86 -25.00
C GLN A 2 3.87 -3.31 -23.73
N PRO A 3 2.71 -2.72 -23.40
CA PRO A 3 2.04 -2.94 -22.11
C PRO A 3 1.72 -4.41 -21.85
N ARG A 4 1.36 -5.17 -22.89
CA ARG A 4 1.05 -6.59 -22.77
C ARG A 4 2.29 -7.42 -22.38
N LYS A 5 3.45 -7.19 -23.02
CA LYS A 5 4.71 -7.86 -22.65
C LYS A 5 5.14 -7.50 -21.22
N ALA A 6 4.94 -6.25 -20.79
CA ALA A 6 5.23 -5.86 -19.41
C ALA A 6 4.34 -6.59 -18.40
N ALA A 7 3.03 -6.71 -18.68
CA ALA A 7 2.10 -7.45 -17.83
C ALA A 7 2.45 -8.95 -17.74
N LEU A 8 2.79 -9.56 -18.88
CA LEU A 8 3.22 -10.96 -18.94
C LEU A 8 4.53 -11.19 -18.17
N ALA A 9 5.50 -10.28 -18.32
CA ALA A 9 6.74 -10.32 -17.54
C ALA A 9 6.47 -10.24 -16.03
N ALA A 10 5.58 -9.33 -15.59
CA ALA A 10 5.21 -9.22 -14.18
C ALA A 10 4.53 -10.48 -13.62
N LEU A 11 3.74 -11.19 -14.43
CA LEU A 11 3.14 -12.48 -14.03
C LEU A 11 4.21 -13.55 -13.82
N ILE A 12 5.19 -13.66 -14.72
CA ILE A 12 6.22 -14.69 -14.66
C ILE A 12 7.25 -14.39 -13.56
N LEU A 13 7.73 -13.16 -13.47
CA LEU A 13 8.79 -12.78 -12.53
C LEU A 13 8.26 -12.49 -11.12
N GLY A 14 7.15 -11.76 -11.03
CA GLY A 14 6.61 -11.29 -9.76
C GLY A 14 5.68 -12.28 -9.07
N ARG A 15 4.85 -13.02 -9.84
CA ARG A 15 3.90 -13.99 -9.28
C ARG A 15 4.31 -15.45 -9.45
N SER A 16 5.51 -15.70 -9.99
CA SER A 16 6.03 -17.05 -10.24
C SER A 16 5.07 -17.95 -11.06
N THR A 17 4.24 -17.36 -11.90
CA THR A 17 3.33 -18.06 -12.79
C THR A 17 4.14 -18.87 -13.80
N ASN A 18 3.76 -20.11 -14.06
CA ASN A 18 4.48 -20.93 -15.04
C ASN A 18 3.99 -20.61 -16.45
N ILE A 19 4.89 -20.47 -17.42
CA ILE A 19 4.55 -20.20 -18.83
C ILE A 19 3.55 -21.23 -19.35
N SER A 20 3.66 -22.50 -18.93
CA SER A 20 2.74 -23.56 -19.28
C SER A 20 1.28 -23.31 -18.85
N GLN A 21 1.06 -22.54 -17.79
CA GLN A 21 -0.28 -22.25 -17.27
C GLN A 21 -1.04 -21.19 -18.11
N ILE A 22 -0.30 -20.42 -18.89
CA ILE A 22 -0.85 -19.36 -19.73
C ILE A 22 -0.56 -19.56 -21.21
N LYS A 23 -0.04 -20.73 -21.58
CA LYS A 23 0.43 -21.04 -22.95
C LYS A 23 -0.64 -20.77 -24.01
N ASP A 24 -1.89 -21.10 -23.73
CA ASP A 24 -3.01 -20.92 -24.66
C ASP A 24 -3.39 -19.44 -24.93
N LEU A 25 -2.84 -18.53 -24.10
CA LEU A 25 -3.04 -17.08 -24.22
C LEU A 25 -1.86 -16.35 -24.88
N LEU A 26 -0.79 -17.09 -25.21
CA LEU A 26 0.47 -16.55 -25.74
C LEU A 26 0.61 -16.87 -27.23
N ASP A 27 1.16 -15.92 -27.98
CA ASP A 27 1.69 -16.18 -29.31
C ASP A 27 3.15 -16.71 -29.24
N GLU A 28 3.72 -17.05 -30.40
CA GLU A 28 5.09 -17.60 -30.48
C GLU A 28 6.13 -16.56 -30.00
N GLU A 29 5.99 -15.29 -30.40
CA GLU A 29 6.89 -14.19 -30.02
C GLU A 29 6.86 -13.94 -28.49
N GLU A 30 5.68 -13.97 -27.90
CA GLU A 30 5.50 -13.81 -26.45
C GLU A 30 6.10 -14.99 -25.67
N THR A 31 5.93 -16.21 -26.19
CA THR A 31 6.50 -17.41 -25.57
C THR A 31 8.03 -17.39 -25.60
N GLU A 32 8.63 -16.98 -26.72
CA GLU A 32 10.08 -16.82 -26.84
C GLU A 32 10.58 -15.71 -25.90
N PHE A 33 9.93 -14.56 -25.91
CA PHE A 33 10.24 -13.44 -25.01
C PHE A 33 10.23 -13.87 -23.54
N LEU A 34 9.17 -14.56 -23.07
CA LEU A 34 9.04 -14.98 -21.68
C LEU A 34 10.05 -16.08 -21.30
N SER A 35 10.39 -16.96 -22.24
CA SER A 35 11.40 -17.99 -22.03
C SER A 35 12.79 -17.36 -21.89
N GLY A 36 13.13 -16.40 -22.74
CA GLY A 36 14.36 -15.62 -22.63
C GLY A 36 14.43 -14.78 -21.35
N LEU A 37 13.32 -14.19 -20.94
CA LEU A 37 13.23 -13.42 -19.70
C LEU A 37 13.46 -14.30 -18.46
N LYS A 38 12.89 -15.51 -18.45
CA LYS A 38 13.06 -16.48 -17.36
C LYS A 38 14.51 -16.96 -17.25
N ALA A 39 15.17 -17.20 -18.37
CA ALA A 39 16.58 -17.59 -18.41
C ALA A 39 17.51 -16.48 -17.85
N ARG A 40 17.15 -15.21 -18.03
CA ARG A 40 17.91 -14.05 -17.56
C ARG A 40 17.48 -13.53 -16.20
N LYS A 41 16.62 -14.24 -15.47
CA LYS A 41 16.10 -13.78 -14.17
C LYS A 41 17.22 -13.46 -13.16
N THR A 42 18.30 -14.21 -13.17
CA THR A 42 19.47 -13.98 -12.31
C THR A 42 20.24 -12.71 -12.68
N GLU A 43 20.30 -12.34 -13.96
CA GLU A 43 20.99 -11.11 -14.39
C GLU A 43 20.32 -9.84 -13.84
N PHE A 44 18.99 -9.86 -13.65
CA PHE A 44 18.24 -8.72 -13.09
C PHE A 44 18.41 -8.56 -11.57
N SER A 45 18.90 -9.59 -10.86
CA SER A 45 19.17 -9.52 -9.41
C SER A 45 20.55 -8.94 -9.09
N ASP A 46 21.46 -8.87 -10.06
CA ASP A 46 22.84 -8.42 -9.84
C ASP A 46 22.95 -6.88 -9.86
N ASP A 47 21.94 -6.22 -10.37
CA ASP A 47 21.87 -4.77 -10.43
C ASP A 47 20.94 -4.23 -9.32
N LEU A 48 21.53 -3.48 -8.39
CA LEU A 48 20.85 -3.02 -7.18
C LEU A 48 19.58 -2.21 -7.48
N HIS A 49 19.59 -1.32 -8.47
CA HIS A 49 18.42 -0.50 -8.77
C HIS A 49 17.26 -1.35 -9.29
N THR A 50 17.56 -2.36 -10.10
CA THR A 50 16.57 -3.31 -10.61
C THR A 50 16.04 -4.22 -9.50
N ALA A 51 16.93 -4.72 -8.64
CA ALA A 51 16.57 -5.58 -7.52
C ALA A 51 15.75 -4.86 -6.44
N ALA A 52 16.02 -3.58 -6.21
CA ALA A 52 15.27 -2.72 -5.30
C ALA A 52 13.99 -2.14 -5.91
N GLU A 53 13.79 -2.27 -7.24
CA GLU A 53 12.69 -1.64 -7.98
C GLU A 53 12.66 -0.12 -7.80
N LEU A 54 13.85 0.51 -7.72
CA LEU A 54 14.04 1.95 -7.53
C LEU A 54 14.72 2.59 -8.74
N PRO A 55 14.45 3.86 -9.07
CA PRO A 55 15.18 4.57 -10.08
C PRO A 55 16.68 4.66 -9.74
N GLN A 56 17.56 4.48 -10.73
CA GLN A 56 19.01 4.48 -10.53
C GLN A 56 19.50 5.73 -9.78
N TRP A 57 19.05 6.92 -10.16
CA TRP A 57 19.44 8.18 -9.50
C TRP A 57 19.11 8.19 -8.00
N LEU A 58 18.00 7.53 -7.60
CA LEU A 58 17.61 7.43 -6.19
C LEU A 58 18.53 6.47 -5.44
N VAL A 59 18.84 5.32 -6.04
CA VAL A 59 19.80 4.36 -5.45
C VAL A 59 21.14 5.01 -5.23
N GLU A 60 21.68 5.76 -6.20
CA GLU A 60 22.93 6.50 -6.08
C GLU A 60 22.93 7.53 -4.93
N GLN A 61 21.79 8.17 -4.66
CA GLN A 61 21.66 9.08 -3.51
C GLN A 61 21.58 8.31 -2.19
N LEU A 62 20.80 7.23 -2.15
CA LEU A 62 20.65 6.40 -0.95
C LEU A 62 21.96 5.72 -0.54
N GLN A 63 22.78 5.26 -1.49
CA GLN A 63 24.08 4.65 -1.24
C GLN A 63 25.08 5.55 -0.52
N LYS A 64 24.84 6.86 -0.46
CA LYS A 64 25.66 7.78 0.33
C LYS A 64 25.46 7.63 1.84
N HIS A 65 24.36 7.01 2.26
CA HIS A 65 23.92 6.97 3.65
C HIS A 65 23.49 5.58 4.12
N PHE A 66 23.19 4.66 3.20
CA PHE A 66 22.63 3.34 3.47
C PHE A 66 23.41 2.26 2.73
N SER A 67 23.47 1.07 3.30
CA SER A 67 24.03 -0.12 2.66
C SER A 67 23.09 -0.65 1.56
N ASP A 68 23.61 -1.46 0.66
CA ASP A 68 22.83 -2.09 -0.39
C ASP A 68 21.70 -2.97 0.17
N GLU A 69 21.94 -3.63 1.31
CA GLU A 69 20.93 -4.44 2.01
C GLU A 69 19.77 -3.58 2.55
N GLU A 70 20.07 -2.41 3.12
CA GLU A 70 19.05 -1.47 3.59
C GLU A 70 18.24 -0.88 2.43
N ILE A 71 18.89 -0.60 1.29
CA ILE A 71 18.22 -0.12 0.07
C ILE A 71 17.30 -1.19 -0.50
N LEU A 72 17.71 -2.46 -0.52
CA LEU A 72 16.85 -3.57 -0.91
C LEU A 72 15.66 -3.75 0.04
N ALA A 73 15.88 -3.61 1.35
CA ALA A 73 14.82 -3.67 2.35
C ALA A 73 13.83 -2.51 2.18
N PHE A 74 14.33 -1.31 1.91
CA PHE A 74 13.51 -0.14 1.61
C PHE A 74 12.65 -0.35 0.35
N GLY A 75 13.26 -0.78 -0.77
CA GLY A 75 12.54 -1.09 -2.01
C GLY A 75 11.42 -2.11 -1.82
N ARG A 76 11.70 -3.18 -1.08
CA ARG A 76 10.68 -4.19 -0.73
C ARG A 76 9.57 -3.61 0.14
N SER A 77 9.90 -2.73 1.08
CA SER A 77 8.93 -2.10 1.99
C SER A 77 7.94 -1.22 1.25
N ILE A 78 8.42 -0.35 0.35
CA ILE A 78 7.53 0.57 -0.40
C ILE A 78 6.66 -0.13 -1.45
N ASN A 79 7.05 -1.33 -1.90
CA ASN A 79 6.29 -2.14 -2.84
C ASN A 79 5.24 -3.06 -2.16
N GLN A 80 5.17 -3.05 -0.83
CA GLN A 80 4.11 -3.77 -0.13
C GLN A 80 2.78 -3.01 -0.21
N ALA A 81 1.69 -3.76 -0.17
CA ALA A 81 0.38 -3.14 -0.08
C ALA A 81 0.29 -2.37 1.24
N ALA A 82 -0.04 -1.07 1.14
CA ALA A 82 -0.28 -0.26 2.33
C ALA A 82 -1.46 -0.83 3.13
N PRO A 83 -1.36 -0.85 4.48
CA PRO A 83 -2.51 -1.15 5.33
C PRO A 83 -3.61 -0.10 5.09
N LEU A 84 -4.83 -0.44 5.45
CA LEU A 84 -5.93 0.49 5.41
C LEU A 84 -6.16 1.04 6.82
N ASP A 85 -5.84 2.31 7.01
CA ASP A 85 -6.13 3.00 8.25
C ASP A 85 -7.47 3.76 8.14
N ILE A 86 -8.24 3.68 9.20
CA ILE A 86 -9.51 4.34 9.35
C ILE A 86 -9.55 5.13 10.66
N ARG A 87 -10.25 6.24 10.64
CA ARG A 87 -10.49 7.10 11.80
C ARG A 87 -11.92 6.93 12.28
N VAL A 88 -12.09 6.78 13.57
CA VAL A 88 -13.42 6.80 14.22
C VAL A 88 -13.81 8.24 14.51
N ASN A 89 -14.99 8.64 14.05
CA ASN A 89 -15.59 9.92 14.39
C ASN A 89 -16.07 9.90 15.85
N THR A 90 -15.36 10.61 16.71
CA THR A 90 -15.61 10.60 18.16
C THR A 90 -16.93 11.23 18.56
N LEU A 91 -17.60 12.00 17.67
CA LEU A 91 -18.94 12.52 17.88
C LEU A 91 -20.03 11.45 17.71
N LYS A 92 -19.72 10.35 17.00
CA LYS A 92 -20.66 9.27 16.68
C LYS A 92 -20.35 7.95 17.37
N GLY A 93 -19.09 7.70 17.68
CA GLY A 93 -18.68 6.43 18.26
C GLY A 93 -17.40 6.48 19.09
N ARG A 94 -17.16 5.40 19.84
CA ARG A 94 -15.91 5.17 20.56
C ARG A 94 -15.09 4.13 19.83
N ARG A 95 -13.77 4.40 19.67
CA ARG A 95 -12.84 3.49 18.98
C ARG A 95 -12.98 2.04 19.44
N ASP A 96 -13.00 1.81 20.75
CA ASP A 96 -13.00 0.45 21.29
C ASP A 96 -14.25 -0.35 20.88
N LYS A 97 -15.43 0.31 20.88
CA LYS A 97 -16.68 -0.32 20.43
C LYS A 97 -16.67 -0.60 18.92
N VAL A 98 -16.20 0.37 18.15
CA VAL A 98 -16.10 0.23 16.69
C VAL A 98 -15.09 -0.85 16.32
N LEU A 99 -13.94 -0.91 17.01
CA LEU A 99 -12.94 -1.95 16.82
C LEU A 99 -13.53 -3.34 17.04
N THR A 100 -14.29 -3.53 18.15
CA THR A 100 -14.94 -4.81 18.43
C THR A 100 -15.93 -5.21 17.32
N LEU A 101 -16.69 -4.27 16.76
CA LEU A 101 -17.59 -4.55 15.65
C LEU A 101 -16.83 -4.94 14.39
N LEU A 102 -15.76 -4.23 14.06
CA LEU A 102 -14.94 -4.53 12.89
C LEU A 102 -14.19 -5.86 13.02
N GLN A 103 -13.77 -6.24 14.22
CA GLN A 103 -13.10 -7.53 14.47
C GLN A 103 -14.00 -8.74 14.21
N ALA A 104 -15.31 -8.57 14.20
CA ALA A 104 -16.23 -9.63 13.79
C ALA A 104 -16.13 -9.94 12.28
N GLU A 105 -15.79 -8.95 11.48
CA GLU A 105 -15.65 -9.08 10.02
C GLU A 105 -14.18 -9.19 9.58
N SER A 106 -13.28 -8.53 10.29
CA SER A 106 -11.83 -8.51 10.07
C SER A 106 -11.13 -8.78 11.40
N PRO A 107 -10.90 -10.04 11.76
CA PRO A 107 -10.34 -10.43 13.07
C PRO A 107 -8.95 -9.85 13.35
N ASP A 108 -8.22 -9.46 12.32
CA ASP A 108 -6.91 -8.84 12.37
C ASP A 108 -6.94 -7.29 12.45
N ALA A 109 -8.14 -6.71 12.59
CA ALA A 109 -8.27 -5.27 12.86
C ALA A 109 -7.67 -4.95 14.23
N GLU A 110 -6.86 -3.88 14.27
CA GLU A 110 -6.17 -3.46 15.49
C GLU A 110 -6.21 -1.94 15.66
N ALA A 111 -6.08 -1.47 16.89
CA ALA A 111 -5.92 -0.05 17.16
C ALA A 111 -4.57 0.40 16.59
N THR A 112 -4.53 1.57 15.94
CA THR A 112 -3.26 2.16 15.50
C THR A 112 -2.40 2.57 16.71
N SER A 113 -1.08 2.62 16.50
CA SER A 113 -0.11 2.79 17.59
C SER A 113 -0.10 4.20 18.18
N TYR A 114 -0.37 5.22 17.39
CA TYR A 114 -0.17 6.63 17.77
C TYR A 114 -1.48 7.42 17.82
N SER A 115 -2.40 7.17 16.87
CA SER A 115 -3.69 7.87 16.88
C SER A 115 -4.65 7.26 17.90
N PRO A 116 -5.26 8.08 18.78
CA PRO A 116 -6.26 7.60 19.75
C PRO A 116 -7.58 7.18 19.08
N TRP A 117 -7.78 7.51 17.80
CA TRP A 117 -9.01 7.27 17.04
C TRP A 117 -8.82 6.29 15.89
N GLY A 118 -7.59 5.91 15.62
CA GLY A 118 -7.22 5.08 14.47
C GLY A 118 -7.47 3.60 14.71
N ILE A 119 -7.92 2.94 13.64
CA ILE A 119 -7.99 1.48 13.52
C ILE A 119 -7.28 1.09 12.23
N ARG A 120 -6.43 0.08 12.28
CA ARG A 120 -5.71 -0.48 11.13
C ARG A 120 -6.33 -1.78 10.71
N LEU A 121 -6.63 -1.89 9.41
CA LEU A 121 -7.10 -3.11 8.77
C LEU A 121 -5.96 -3.69 7.91
N LYS A 122 -5.54 -4.91 8.18
CA LYS A 122 -4.52 -5.61 7.37
C LYS A 122 -5.11 -6.08 6.04
N ASN A 123 -6.38 -6.49 6.07
CA ASN A 123 -7.12 -6.89 4.89
C ASN A 123 -8.10 -5.79 4.45
N LYS A 124 -8.18 -5.55 3.15
CA LYS A 124 -9.12 -4.57 2.60
C LYS A 124 -10.53 -5.14 2.66
N ILE A 125 -11.40 -4.48 3.40
CA ILE A 125 -12.85 -4.73 3.40
C ILE A 125 -13.56 -3.69 2.50
N ALA A 126 -14.78 -3.99 2.06
CA ALA A 126 -15.56 -3.08 1.21
C ALA A 126 -16.19 -1.95 2.04
N LEU A 127 -15.36 -1.08 2.64
CA LEU A 127 -15.81 0.00 3.52
C LEU A 127 -16.86 0.91 2.89
N ASN A 128 -16.80 1.17 1.59
CA ASN A 128 -17.76 2.02 0.87
C ASN A 128 -19.21 1.55 0.96
N LYS A 129 -19.45 0.31 1.37
CA LYS A 129 -20.78 -0.28 1.58
C LYS A 129 -21.08 -0.56 3.06
N HIS A 130 -20.11 -0.33 3.93
CA HIS A 130 -20.24 -0.62 5.35
C HIS A 130 -21.09 0.45 6.05
N GLU A 131 -22.05 0.05 6.89
CA GLU A 131 -22.98 0.96 7.55
C GLU A 131 -22.28 2.06 8.34
N LEU A 132 -21.25 1.73 9.11
CA LEU A 132 -20.46 2.69 9.89
C LEU A 132 -19.71 3.72 9.02
N PHE A 133 -19.42 3.40 7.77
CA PHE A 133 -18.83 4.34 6.82
C PHE A 133 -19.93 5.24 6.21
N LEU A 134 -21.06 4.66 5.84
CA LEU A 134 -22.17 5.40 5.23
C LEU A 134 -22.81 6.39 6.19
N ASP A 135 -22.85 6.07 7.48
CA ASP A 135 -23.37 6.96 8.52
C ASP A 135 -22.31 7.98 9.01
N GLY A 136 -21.06 7.89 8.54
CA GLY A 136 -19.95 8.77 8.90
C GLY A 136 -19.39 8.52 10.31
N THR A 137 -19.58 7.32 10.88
CA THR A 137 -18.89 6.88 12.09
C THR A 137 -17.43 6.55 11.81
N LEU A 138 -17.12 6.10 10.58
CA LEU A 138 -15.78 5.80 10.08
C LEU A 138 -15.42 6.67 8.89
N GLU A 139 -14.16 7.07 8.83
CA GLU A 139 -13.53 7.73 7.69
C GLU A 139 -12.23 7.03 7.33
N VAL A 140 -11.91 6.92 6.03
CA VAL A 140 -10.61 6.46 5.58
C VAL A 140 -9.61 7.59 5.74
N GLN A 141 -8.65 7.41 6.64
CA GLN A 141 -7.60 8.39 6.86
C GLN A 141 -6.36 7.71 7.43
N ASP A 142 -5.22 7.92 6.78
CA ASP A 142 -3.92 7.44 7.25
C ASP A 142 -3.60 7.92 8.67
N GLU A 143 -2.95 7.08 9.47
CA GLU A 143 -2.62 7.42 10.87
C GLU A 143 -1.81 8.71 10.98
N GLY A 144 -0.85 8.94 10.08
CA GLY A 144 -0.05 10.16 10.05
C GLY A 144 -0.91 11.42 9.84
N SER A 145 -1.89 11.35 8.94
CA SER A 145 -2.86 12.44 8.71
C SER A 145 -3.76 12.69 9.92
N GLN A 146 -4.15 11.63 10.64
CA GLN A 146 -4.90 11.78 11.91
C GLN A 146 -4.08 12.51 12.96
N LEU A 147 -2.78 12.22 13.05
CA LEU A 147 -1.86 12.90 13.98
C LEU A 147 -1.67 14.37 13.60
N LEU A 148 -1.57 14.71 12.32
CA LEU A 148 -1.51 16.10 11.86
C LEU A 148 -2.76 16.87 12.29
N ALA A 149 -3.95 16.30 12.15
CA ALA A 149 -5.18 16.92 12.61
C ALA A 149 -5.19 17.14 14.14
N LEU A 150 -4.63 16.21 14.92
CA LEU A 150 -4.44 16.36 16.37
C LEU A 150 -3.47 17.50 16.71
N LEU A 151 -2.37 17.61 15.98
CA LEU A 151 -1.35 18.65 16.19
C LEU A 151 -1.87 20.06 15.93
N VAL A 152 -2.86 20.24 15.05
CA VAL A 152 -3.54 21.53 14.83
C VAL A 152 -4.17 22.04 16.14
N GLY A 153 -4.64 21.12 16.99
CA GLY A 153 -5.16 21.47 18.31
C GLY A 153 -6.34 22.44 18.27
N ALA A 154 -7.21 22.33 17.24
CA ALA A 154 -8.36 23.21 17.03
C ALA A 154 -9.23 23.36 18.27
N LYS A 155 -9.58 24.60 18.63
CA LYS A 155 -10.40 24.93 19.81
C LYS A 155 -11.77 25.44 19.38
N ARG A 156 -12.72 25.34 20.28
CA ARG A 156 -14.07 25.84 20.04
C ARG A 156 -14.04 27.34 19.68
N GLY A 157 -14.66 27.67 18.57
CA GLY A 157 -14.76 29.05 18.05
C GLY A 157 -13.66 29.45 17.09
N GLU A 158 -12.65 28.61 16.87
CA GLU A 158 -11.63 28.81 15.84
C GLU A 158 -12.14 28.41 14.47
N ILE A 159 -11.69 29.13 13.45
CA ILE A 159 -11.94 28.79 12.04
C ILE A 159 -10.66 28.13 11.52
N ILE A 160 -10.77 26.88 11.13
CA ILE A 160 -9.66 26.11 10.54
C ILE A 160 -9.93 25.93 9.04
N VAL A 161 -8.93 26.21 8.23
CA VAL A 161 -8.97 25.99 6.78
C VAL A 161 -7.93 24.94 6.42
N ASP A 162 -8.37 23.82 5.88
CA ASP A 162 -7.50 22.84 5.25
C ASP A 162 -7.43 23.11 3.75
N PHE A 163 -6.32 23.68 3.29
CA PHE A 163 -6.13 24.04 1.89
C PHE A 163 -5.89 22.81 0.98
N CYS A 164 -5.49 21.70 1.57
CA CYS A 164 -5.18 20.46 0.85
C CYS A 164 -6.10 19.29 1.28
N ALA A 165 -7.32 19.60 1.69
CA ALA A 165 -8.27 18.63 2.24
C ALA A 165 -8.56 17.39 1.37
N GLY A 166 -8.28 17.44 0.08
CA GLY A 166 -8.56 16.32 -0.83
C GLY A 166 -10.03 15.94 -0.83
N ALA A 167 -10.34 14.71 -0.39
CA ALA A 167 -11.72 14.24 -0.25
C ALA A 167 -12.39 14.68 1.08
N GLY A 168 -11.71 15.41 1.94
CA GLY A 168 -12.24 15.92 3.20
C GLY A 168 -12.17 14.94 4.37
N GLY A 169 -11.21 14.00 4.33
CA GLY A 169 -11.00 13.00 5.39
C GLY A 169 -10.42 13.56 6.69
#